data_90665d5bc07f952f399a04982d49b91a
#
_entry.id   90665d5bc07f952f399a04982d49b91a
#
_cell.length_a   1.000
_cell.length_b   1.000
_cell.length_c   1.000
_cell.angle_alpha   90.00
_cell.angle_beta   90.00
_cell.angle_gamma   90.00
#
_symmetry.space_group_name_H-M   'P 1'
#
loop_
_entity.id
_entity.type
_entity.pdbx_description
1 polymer ?
#
loop_
_entity_poly.entity_id
_entity_poly.type
_entity_poly.pdbx_seq_one_letter_code
_entity_poly.pdbx_strand_id
1 'polypeptide(L)'
;MQYRSLGASGIQASVVGFGAWAIGGWMWGGADETTAIKAIHTAIDVGINLIDTAPMYGFGLSEQIVGKAIADRRDKVVLATKCGLVWEGERGDFFFHSDERHRTKGPSKMKVYGYLAPASIRNEIERSLRYLGTDYIDLYQTHWHDSTTPIEDTMACLLKLKDEGKIRAIGVSNVTVEQLIEYRKTGIVDSDQEKFGMLDRQIEAELLPYCRENNIAML
;
A
#
# COMPACT_ATOMS: atom_id res chain seq x y z
N MET A 1 -19.08 -7.09 11.80
CA MET A 1 -18.29 -6.64 10.62
C MET A 1 -18.62 -7.55 9.44
N GLN A 2 -18.67 -7.02 8.21
CA GLN A 2 -18.76 -7.84 6.99
C GLN A 2 -17.35 -8.03 6.41
N TYR A 3 -17.13 -9.17 5.76
CA TYR A 3 -15.86 -9.50 5.10
C TYR A 3 -16.10 -9.86 3.65
N ARG A 4 -15.12 -9.57 2.80
CA ARG A 4 -15.12 -9.94 1.38
C ARG A 4 -13.75 -10.44 0.97
N SER A 5 -13.71 -11.31 -0.04
CA SER A 5 -12.45 -11.76 -0.63
C SER A 5 -11.74 -10.61 -1.35
N LEU A 6 -10.43 -10.48 -1.14
CA LEU A 6 -9.58 -9.61 -1.94
C LEU A 6 -9.33 -10.30 -3.30
N GLY A 7 -10.18 -10.01 -4.26
CA GLY A 7 -10.09 -10.55 -5.60
C GLY A 7 -9.99 -12.08 -5.60
N ALA A 8 -9.00 -12.59 -6.32
CA ALA A 8 -8.73 -14.02 -6.46
C ALA A 8 -7.82 -14.60 -5.35
N SER A 9 -7.31 -13.78 -4.43
CA SER A 9 -6.33 -14.19 -3.41
C SER A 9 -6.87 -15.16 -2.35
N GLY A 10 -8.19 -15.21 -2.17
CA GLY A 10 -8.83 -15.95 -1.06
C GLY A 10 -8.74 -15.28 0.31
N ILE A 11 -8.03 -14.17 0.44
CA ILE A 11 -7.88 -13.42 1.68
C ILE A 11 -9.20 -12.71 2.00
N GLN A 12 -9.73 -12.92 3.21
CA GLN A 12 -10.96 -12.29 3.67
C GLN A 12 -10.65 -10.98 4.41
N ALA A 13 -10.94 -9.85 3.77
CA ALA A 13 -10.76 -8.52 4.34
C ALA A 13 -12.10 -7.92 4.80
N SER A 14 -12.08 -7.17 5.90
CA SER A 14 -13.23 -6.40 6.34
C SER A 14 -13.58 -5.31 5.32
N VAL A 15 -14.87 -5.08 5.09
CA VAL A 15 -15.35 -4.04 4.15
C VAL A 15 -15.07 -2.61 4.61
N VAL A 16 -14.69 -2.44 5.88
CA VAL A 16 -14.14 -1.21 6.42
C VAL A 16 -12.67 -1.47 6.73
N GLY A 17 -11.78 -0.68 6.16
CA GLY A 17 -10.35 -0.72 6.44
C GLY A 17 -9.92 0.40 7.39
N PHE A 18 -8.84 0.16 8.14
CA PHE A 18 -8.16 1.19 8.91
C PHE A 18 -7.02 1.77 8.08
N GLY A 19 -7.17 3.03 7.63
CA GLY A 19 -6.13 3.75 6.91
C GLY A 19 -5.16 4.43 7.87
N ALA A 20 -3.88 4.09 7.79
CA ALA A 20 -2.84 4.59 8.67
C ALA A 20 -2.10 5.84 8.13
N TRP A 21 -2.59 6.49 7.09
CA TRP A 21 -1.93 7.66 6.50
C TRP A 21 -1.78 8.80 7.51
N ALA A 22 -2.84 9.12 8.25
CA ALA A 22 -2.82 10.18 9.26
C ALA A 22 -1.76 9.97 10.35
N ILE A 23 -1.41 8.71 10.67
CA ILE A 23 -0.38 8.34 11.64
C ILE A 23 1.00 8.85 11.19
N GLY A 24 1.28 8.81 9.89
CA GLY A 24 2.53 9.29 9.31
C GLY A 24 2.74 10.80 9.40
N GLY A 25 1.69 11.57 9.62
CA GLY A 25 1.73 13.01 9.89
C GLY A 25 1.61 13.90 8.67
N TRP A 26 2.04 13.49 7.50
CA TRP A 26 2.00 14.33 6.31
C TRP A 26 0.56 14.74 5.96
N MET A 27 0.32 16.04 5.78
CA MET A 27 -0.98 16.70 5.54
C MET A 27 -2.00 16.58 6.70
N TRP A 28 -1.75 15.73 7.71
CA TRP A 28 -2.71 15.42 8.78
C TRP A 28 -2.23 15.86 10.18
N GLY A 29 -1.01 16.41 10.28
CA GLY A 29 -0.45 16.87 11.56
C GLY A 29 0.12 15.78 12.46
N GLY A 30 -0.04 14.50 12.09
CA GLY A 30 0.44 13.36 12.87
C GLY A 30 -0.48 12.94 13.99
N ALA A 31 -0.09 11.85 14.65
CA ALA A 31 -0.77 11.32 15.81
C ALA A 31 0.27 10.95 16.90
N ASP A 32 -0.14 11.04 18.15
CA ASP A 32 0.61 10.44 19.25
C ASP A 32 0.68 8.92 19.08
N GLU A 33 1.87 8.33 19.26
CA GLU A 33 2.10 6.90 19.01
C GLU A 33 1.17 6.02 19.87
N THR A 34 1.02 6.35 21.14
CA THR A 34 0.17 5.58 22.08
C THR A 34 -1.28 5.63 21.65
N THR A 35 -1.75 6.80 21.24
CA THR A 35 -3.11 7.00 20.73
C THR A 35 -3.33 6.25 19.41
N ALA A 36 -2.35 6.27 18.51
CA ALA A 36 -2.42 5.55 17.23
C ALA A 36 -2.49 4.03 17.44
N ILE A 37 -1.64 3.48 18.32
CA ILE A 37 -1.67 2.04 18.68
C ILE A 37 -3.03 1.67 19.28
N LYS A 38 -3.55 2.46 20.21
CA LYS A 38 -4.86 2.22 20.81
C LYS A 38 -6.00 2.26 19.77
N ALA A 39 -5.93 3.16 18.80
CA ALA A 39 -6.93 3.23 17.73
C ALA A 39 -6.88 1.98 16.83
N ILE A 40 -5.69 1.49 16.47
CA ILE A 40 -5.51 0.24 15.72
C ILE A 40 -6.06 -0.95 16.51
N HIS A 41 -5.74 -1.05 17.80
CA HIS A 41 -6.26 -2.11 18.68
C HIS A 41 -7.80 -2.07 18.72
N THR A 42 -8.39 -0.89 18.91
CA THR A 42 -9.85 -0.73 18.92
C THR A 42 -10.45 -1.16 17.59
N ALA A 43 -9.83 -0.80 16.47
CA ALA A 43 -10.29 -1.23 15.13
C ALA A 43 -10.31 -2.76 15.02
N ILE A 44 -9.25 -3.43 15.44
CA ILE A 44 -9.16 -4.90 15.43
C ILE A 44 -10.23 -5.52 16.35
N ASP A 45 -10.40 -4.98 17.54
CA ASP A 45 -11.35 -5.48 18.55
C ASP A 45 -12.82 -5.40 18.09
N VAL A 46 -13.16 -4.42 17.23
CA VAL A 46 -14.50 -4.32 16.61
C VAL A 46 -14.62 -5.08 15.29
N GLY A 47 -13.58 -5.84 14.91
CA GLY A 47 -13.58 -6.73 13.75
C GLY A 47 -13.06 -6.12 12.45
N ILE A 48 -12.44 -4.93 12.47
CA ILE A 48 -11.71 -4.40 11.32
C ILE A 48 -10.37 -5.16 11.25
N ASN A 49 -10.18 -5.96 10.19
CA ASN A 49 -8.92 -6.68 10.00
C ASN A 49 -8.04 -6.09 8.90
N LEU A 50 -8.60 -5.31 7.97
CA LEU A 50 -7.80 -4.65 6.93
C LEU A 50 -7.13 -3.40 7.50
N ILE A 51 -5.80 -3.43 7.57
CA ILE A 51 -4.96 -2.30 8.00
C ILE A 51 -4.10 -1.87 6.80
N ASP A 52 -4.34 -0.66 6.30
CA ASP A 52 -3.62 -0.09 5.15
C ASP A 52 -2.60 0.96 5.60
N THR A 53 -1.36 0.78 5.15
CA THR A 53 -0.25 1.72 5.37
C THR A 53 0.58 1.91 4.11
N ALA A 54 1.68 2.66 4.19
CA ALA A 54 2.69 2.78 3.14
C ALA A 54 4.02 3.32 3.71
N PRO A 55 5.17 2.99 3.10
CA PRO A 55 6.46 3.57 3.45
C PRO A 55 6.48 5.10 3.35
N MET A 56 5.74 5.66 2.38
CA MET A 56 5.64 7.10 2.17
C MET A 56 4.93 7.83 3.34
N TYR A 57 4.14 7.14 4.14
CA TYR A 57 3.40 7.75 5.26
C TYR A 57 4.34 8.06 6.42
N GLY A 58 4.86 9.29 6.42
CA GLY A 58 5.88 9.73 7.39
C GLY A 58 7.23 9.04 7.21
N PHE A 59 7.59 8.65 5.96
CA PHE A 59 8.88 8.02 5.63
C PHE A 59 9.20 6.81 6.52
N GLY A 60 8.22 5.89 6.64
CA GLY A 60 8.29 4.67 7.42
C GLY A 60 7.74 4.77 8.85
N LEU A 61 7.38 5.98 9.34
CA LEU A 61 6.84 6.13 10.69
C LEU A 61 5.53 5.37 10.87
N SER A 62 4.62 5.46 9.89
CA SER A 62 3.33 4.74 9.94
C SER A 62 3.53 3.23 10.00
N GLU A 63 4.42 2.66 9.18
CA GLU A 63 4.73 1.23 9.22
C GLU A 63 5.31 0.79 10.58
N GLN A 64 6.21 1.58 11.18
CA GLN A 64 6.78 1.28 12.50
C GLN A 64 5.71 1.27 13.60
N ILE A 65 4.78 2.21 13.57
CA ILE A 65 3.69 2.29 14.56
C ILE A 65 2.69 1.14 14.34
N VAL A 66 2.32 0.87 13.09
CA VAL A 66 1.47 -0.28 12.74
C VAL A 66 2.13 -1.59 13.19
N GLY A 67 3.44 -1.77 12.92
CA GLY A 67 4.20 -2.95 13.36
C GLY A 67 4.14 -3.17 14.86
N LYS A 68 4.34 -2.12 15.67
CA LYS A 68 4.19 -2.19 17.13
C LYS A 68 2.77 -2.58 17.54
N ALA A 69 1.75 -2.02 16.87
CA ALA A 69 0.35 -2.29 17.19
C ALA A 69 -0.09 -3.72 16.89
N ILE A 70 0.51 -4.37 15.88
CA ILE A 70 0.10 -5.72 15.46
C ILE A 70 1.02 -6.84 15.97
N ALA A 71 2.08 -6.52 16.73
CA ALA A 71 3.11 -7.47 17.14
C ALA A 71 2.57 -8.70 17.88
N ASP A 72 1.52 -8.55 18.69
CA ASP A 72 0.87 -9.63 19.47
C ASP A 72 -0.42 -10.16 18.81
N ARG A 73 -0.77 -9.67 17.62
CA ARG A 73 -2.04 -9.98 16.92
C ARG A 73 -1.92 -9.98 15.41
N ARG A 74 -0.74 -10.28 14.87
CA ARG A 74 -0.45 -10.30 13.43
C ARG A 74 -1.38 -11.23 12.65
N ASP A 75 -1.77 -12.35 13.24
CA ASP A 75 -2.69 -13.35 12.69
C ASP A 75 -4.14 -12.86 12.55
N LYS A 76 -4.51 -11.77 13.24
CA LYS A 76 -5.84 -11.15 13.17
C LYS A 76 -5.96 -10.06 12.10
N VAL A 77 -4.87 -9.77 11.40
CA VAL A 77 -4.77 -8.61 10.50
C VAL A 77 -4.50 -9.05 9.06
N VAL A 78 -5.22 -8.44 8.13
CA VAL A 78 -4.87 -8.37 6.72
C VAL A 78 -4.06 -7.09 6.53
N LEU A 79 -2.74 -7.22 6.47
CA LEU A 79 -1.81 -6.11 6.41
C LEU A 79 -1.55 -5.72 4.97
N ALA A 80 -1.90 -4.48 4.60
CA ALA A 80 -1.64 -3.90 3.31
C ALA A 80 -0.57 -2.80 3.43
N THR A 81 0.43 -2.83 2.56
CA THR A 81 1.39 -1.73 2.36
C THR A 81 1.76 -1.59 0.89
N LYS A 82 2.63 -0.63 0.56
CA LYS A 82 2.85 -0.21 -0.81
C LYS A 82 4.34 -0.09 -1.15
N CYS A 83 4.65 -0.02 -2.46
CA CYS A 83 5.99 0.28 -2.98
C CYS A 83 5.92 1.29 -4.13
N GLY A 84 7.09 1.77 -4.55
CA GLY A 84 7.24 2.57 -5.76
C GLY A 84 7.15 4.08 -5.53
N LEU A 85 7.07 4.57 -4.30
CA LEU A 85 7.36 5.97 -3.98
C LEU A 85 8.66 6.04 -3.19
N VAL A 86 9.70 6.54 -3.84
CA VAL A 86 11.05 6.59 -3.30
C VAL A 86 11.54 8.02 -3.10
N TRP A 87 12.40 8.23 -2.10
CA TRP A 87 12.96 9.55 -1.76
C TRP A 87 14.47 9.51 -1.53
N GLU A 88 15.08 8.35 -1.73
CA GLU A 88 16.51 8.14 -1.65
C GLU A 88 17.13 8.15 -3.05
N GLY A 89 17.60 9.30 -3.48
CA GLY A 89 18.15 9.51 -4.82
C GLY A 89 17.11 9.99 -5.85
N GLU A 90 17.60 10.42 -7.00
CA GLU A 90 16.78 10.89 -8.11
C GLU A 90 16.63 9.76 -9.14
N ARG A 91 15.54 9.01 -9.09
CA ARG A 91 15.27 7.84 -9.94
C ARG A 91 13.80 7.76 -10.31
N GLY A 92 13.51 7.40 -11.55
CA GLY A 92 12.14 7.30 -12.04
C GLY A 92 11.50 8.66 -12.30
N ASP A 93 10.19 8.73 -12.22
CA ASP A 93 9.41 9.93 -12.47
C ASP A 93 9.38 10.83 -11.24
N PHE A 94 9.81 12.09 -11.38
CA PHE A 94 9.62 13.06 -10.30
C PHE A 94 8.12 13.23 -10.02
N PHE A 95 7.72 13.07 -8.76
CA PHE A 95 6.32 13.11 -8.37
C PHE A 95 5.98 14.42 -7.64
N PHE A 96 6.62 14.69 -6.48
CA PHE A 96 6.39 15.91 -5.71
C PHE A 96 7.51 16.21 -4.72
N HIS A 97 7.46 17.43 -4.14
CA HIS A 97 8.29 17.78 -2.98
C HIS A 97 7.47 17.58 -1.70
N SER A 98 7.96 16.73 -0.81
CA SER A 98 7.39 16.60 0.53
C SER A 98 7.92 17.68 1.44
N ASP A 99 7.02 18.45 2.07
CA ASP A 99 7.37 19.42 3.11
C ASP A 99 7.22 18.75 4.48
N GLU A 100 8.33 18.20 4.98
CA GLU A 100 8.35 17.48 6.25
C GLU A 100 8.58 18.41 7.45
N ARG A 101 7.74 19.40 7.64
CA ARG A 101 7.81 20.29 8.81
C ARG A 101 7.72 19.57 10.15
N HIS A 102 7.28 18.32 10.16
CA HIS A 102 7.04 17.56 11.40
C HIS A 102 8.13 16.54 11.73
N ARG A 103 9.17 16.39 10.89
CA ARG A 103 10.34 15.56 11.20
C ARG A 103 11.54 16.40 11.56
N THR A 104 11.88 16.40 12.82
CA THR A 104 12.90 17.27 13.44
C THR A 104 14.35 17.03 13.01
N LYS A 105 14.67 16.15 12.05
CA LYS A 105 16.05 15.78 11.72
C LYS A 105 16.33 15.52 10.23
N GLY A 106 15.43 15.91 9.31
CA GLY A 106 15.65 15.74 7.86
C GLY A 106 15.67 17.06 7.09
N PRO A 107 16.05 17.06 5.80
CA PRO A 107 15.95 18.25 4.97
C PRO A 107 14.52 18.73 4.90
N SER A 108 14.32 20.05 4.87
CA SER A 108 12.99 20.72 4.87
C SER A 108 12.14 20.42 3.64
N LYS A 109 12.72 19.83 2.60
CA LYS A 109 12.04 19.38 1.39
C LYS A 109 12.73 18.15 0.85
N MET A 110 12.01 17.04 0.77
CA MET A 110 12.48 15.83 0.10
C MET A 110 11.79 15.70 -1.26
N LYS A 111 12.58 15.36 -2.28
CA LYS A 111 12.03 14.99 -3.58
C LYS A 111 11.53 13.56 -3.52
N VAL A 112 10.32 13.32 -3.98
CA VAL A 112 9.72 11.99 -4.07
C VAL A 112 9.55 11.63 -5.53
N TYR A 113 9.88 10.41 -5.87
CA TYR A 113 9.83 9.87 -7.23
C TYR A 113 8.98 8.63 -7.28
N GLY A 114 8.25 8.43 -8.39
CA GLY A 114 7.68 7.14 -8.77
C GLY A 114 8.78 6.26 -9.35
N TYR A 115 9.06 5.08 -8.76
CA TYR A 115 10.08 4.17 -9.26
C TYR A 115 9.79 2.71 -8.88
N LEU A 116 9.40 1.91 -9.87
CA LEU A 116 8.96 0.53 -9.72
C LEU A 116 9.95 -0.51 -10.24
N ALA A 117 11.22 -0.13 -10.44
CA ALA A 117 12.24 -1.09 -10.88
C ALA A 117 12.41 -2.24 -9.87
N PRO A 118 12.62 -3.48 -10.34
CA PRO A 118 12.73 -4.69 -9.50
C PRO A 118 13.67 -4.56 -8.30
N ALA A 119 14.83 -3.94 -8.51
CA ALA A 119 15.81 -3.75 -7.44
C ALA A 119 15.32 -2.79 -6.35
N SER A 120 14.54 -1.75 -6.72
CA SER A 120 13.91 -0.83 -5.77
C SER A 120 12.85 -1.55 -4.95
N ILE A 121 11.93 -2.24 -5.62
CA ILE A 121 10.84 -3.01 -4.97
C ILE A 121 11.41 -4.00 -3.95
N ARG A 122 12.48 -4.72 -4.30
CA ARG A 122 13.14 -5.66 -3.37
C ARG A 122 13.73 -4.97 -2.15
N ASN A 123 14.32 -3.80 -2.29
CA ASN A 123 14.83 -3.03 -1.16
C ASN A 123 13.69 -2.46 -0.29
N GLU A 124 12.61 -2.03 -0.94
CA GLU A 124 11.43 -1.49 -0.26
C GLU A 124 10.71 -2.55 0.58
N ILE A 125 10.48 -3.76 0.04
CA ILE A 125 9.83 -4.84 0.79
C ILE A 125 10.65 -5.24 2.03
N GLU A 126 11.98 -5.36 1.91
CA GLU A 126 12.84 -5.71 3.05
C GLU A 126 12.79 -4.64 4.15
N ARG A 127 12.69 -3.38 3.76
CA ARG A 127 12.52 -2.26 4.69
C ARG A 127 11.14 -2.31 5.36
N SER A 128 10.08 -2.51 4.59
CA SER A 128 8.71 -2.61 5.10
C SER A 128 8.55 -3.78 6.07
N LEU A 129 9.08 -4.97 5.75
CA LEU A 129 9.06 -6.12 6.66
C LEU A 129 9.76 -5.83 7.99
N ARG A 130 10.91 -5.14 7.96
CA ARG A 130 11.61 -4.72 9.20
C ARG A 130 10.81 -3.71 10.02
N TYR A 131 10.20 -2.71 9.37
CA TYR A 131 9.42 -1.68 10.06
C TYR A 131 8.14 -2.24 10.66
N LEU A 132 7.49 -3.15 9.95
CA LEU A 132 6.25 -3.82 10.37
C LEU A 132 6.50 -4.97 11.35
N GLY A 133 7.76 -5.43 11.50
CA GLY A 133 8.12 -6.53 12.41
C GLY A 133 7.46 -7.86 12.03
N THR A 134 7.36 -8.17 10.74
CA THR A 134 6.70 -9.37 10.20
C THR A 134 7.49 -9.97 9.06
N ASP A 135 7.31 -11.27 8.81
CA ASP A 135 7.98 -12.00 7.73
C ASP A 135 7.21 -11.94 6.41
N TYR A 136 5.95 -11.51 6.43
CA TYR A 136 5.10 -11.43 5.24
C TYR A 136 4.11 -10.27 5.30
N ILE A 137 3.67 -9.82 4.13
CA ILE A 137 2.62 -8.83 3.90
C ILE A 137 1.45 -9.51 3.20
N ASP A 138 0.22 -9.27 3.65
CA ASP A 138 -0.97 -9.90 3.05
C ASP A 138 -1.29 -9.30 1.68
N LEU A 139 -1.22 -7.97 1.54
CA LEU A 139 -1.45 -7.26 0.28
C LEU A 139 -0.34 -6.25 0.03
N TYR A 140 0.46 -6.46 -1.02
CA TYR A 140 1.51 -5.54 -1.43
C TYR A 140 1.13 -4.86 -2.74
N GLN A 141 1.14 -3.52 -2.75
CA GLN A 141 0.57 -2.72 -3.82
C GLN A 141 1.61 -1.79 -4.45
N THR A 142 1.56 -1.58 -5.76
CA THR A 142 2.22 -0.41 -6.35
C THR A 142 1.45 0.85 -5.93
N HIS A 143 2.15 1.89 -5.47
CA HIS A 143 1.50 3.09 -4.92
C HIS A 143 1.03 4.05 -6.03
N TRP A 144 1.85 4.18 -7.07
CA TRP A 144 1.61 4.95 -8.29
C TRP A 144 2.35 4.32 -9.45
N HIS A 145 1.86 4.55 -10.66
CA HIS A 145 2.55 4.14 -11.87
C HIS A 145 3.88 4.89 -12.02
N ASP A 146 4.88 4.20 -12.58
CA ASP A 146 6.20 4.72 -12.96
C ASP A 146 6.38 4.48 -14.47
N SER A 147 6.53 5.56 -15.25
CA SER A 147 6.67 5.47 -16.71
C SER A 147 8.07 5.01 -17.16
N THR A 148 9.03 5.00 -16.24
CA THR A 148 10.45 4.65 -16.55
C THR A 148 10.73 3.17 -16.44
N THR A 149 9.83 2.40 -15.80
CA THR A 149 9.95 0.96 -15.64
C THR A 149 8.85 0.22 -16.39
N PRO A 150 9.15 -0.77 -17.24
CA PRO A 150 8.14 -1.60 -17.85
C PRO A 150 7.25 -2.29 -16.80
N ILE A 151 5.93 -2.23 -16.98
CA ILE A 151 4.96 -2.87 -16.08
C ILE A 151 5.22 -4.37 -15.94
N GLU A 152 5.64 -5.03 -17.01
CA GLU A 152 6.01 -6.45 -17.02
C GLU A 152 7.13 -6.74 -16.00
N ASP A 153 8.18 -5.92 -15.95
CA ASP A 153 9.32 -6.10 -15.02
C ASP A 153 8.86 -5.91 -13.56
N THR A 154 8.02 -4.89 -13.31
CA THR A 154 7.39 -4.65 -12.02
C THR A 154 6.58 -5.86 -11.57
N MET A 155 5.68 -6.34 -12.42
CA MET A 155 4.80 -7.46 -12.10
C MET A 155 5.57 -8.77 -11.92
N ALA A 156 6.56 -9.04 -12.76
CA ALA A 156 7.44 -10.20 -12.61
C ALA A 156 8.19 -10.19 -11.27
N CYS A 157 8.60 -9.01 -10.79
CA CYS A 157 9.20 -8.87 -9.47
C CYS A 157 8.20 -9.18 -8.35
N LEU A 158 6.98 -8.66 -8.42
CA LEU A 158 5.93 -8.92 -7.43
C LEU A 158 5.55 -10.41 -7.37
N LEU A 159 5.45 -11.09 -8.52
CA LEU A 159 5.23 -12.53 -8.58
C LEU A 159 6.34 -13.32 -7.88
N LYS A 160 7.62 -12.96 -8.08
CA LYS A 160 8.74 -13.58 -7.38
C LYS A 160 8.66 -13.37 -5.86
N LEU A 161 8.27 -12.19 -5.40
CA LEU A 161 8.07 -11.94 -3.97
C LEU A 161 6.92 -12.78 -3.38
N LYS A 162 5.88 -13.05 -4.18
CA LYS A 162 4.79 -13.96 -3.82
C LYS A 162 5.27 -15.41 -3.73
N ASP A 163 6.04 -15.87 -4.69
CA ASP A 163 6.64 -17.21 -4.69
C ASP A 163 7.63 -17.40 -3.53
N GLU A 164 8.35 -16.35 -3.13
CA GLU A 164 9.23 -16.32 -1.95
C GLU A 164 8.45 -16.29 -0.63
N GLY A 165 7.12 -16.16 -0.66
CA GLY A 165 6.26 -16.08 0.53
C GLY A 165 6.31 -14.74 1.27
N LYS A 166 6.97 -13.71 0.72
CA LYS A 166 7.05 -12.38 1.33
C LYS A 166 5.76 -11.59 1.20
N ILE A 167 4.97 -11.87 0.16
CA ILE A 167 3.65 -11.27 -0.05
C ILE A 167 2.63 -12.36 -0.39
N ARG A 168 1.36 -12.16 -0.02
CA ARG A 168 0.29 -13.14 -0.27
C ARG A 168 -0.60 -12.75 -1.44
N ALA A 169 -0.87 -11.46 -1.62
CA ALA A 169 -1.65 -10.88 -2.70
C ALA A 169 -0.94 -9.69 -3.33
N ILE A 170 -1.20 -9.46 -4.61
CA ILE A 170 -0.65 -8.35 -5.38
C ILE A 170 -1.76 -7.35 -5.67
N GLY A 171 -1.51 -6.08 -5.37
CA GLY A 171 -2.39 -4.98 -5.69
C GLY A 171 -1.70 -3.89 -6.50
N VAL A 172 -2.52 -3.02 -7.05
CA VAL A 172 -2.10 -1.77 -7.68
C VAL A 172 -2.88 -0.61 -7.07
N SER A 173 -2.44 0.62 -7.32
CA SER A 173 -3.15 1.81 -6.89
C SER A 173 -2.87 2.95 -7.87
N ASN A 174 -3.87 3.81 -8.09
CA ASN A 174 -3.76 4.97 -8.97
C ASN A 174 -3.33 4.60 -10.40
N VAL A 175 -4.00 3.63 -10.99
CA VAL A 175 -3.73 3.14 -12.35
C VAL A 175 -4.92 3.38 -13.27
N THR A 176 -4.66 3.48 -14.58
CA THR A 176 -5.71 3.46 -15.60
C THR A 176 -6.13 2.02 -15.93
N VAL A 177 -7.27 1.87 -16.63
CA VAL A 177 -7.72 0.55 -17.12
C VAL A 177 -6.67 -0.08 -18.05
N GLU A 178 -6.02 0.72 -18.93
CA GLU A 178 -4.97 0.24 -19.82
C GLU A 178 -3.76 -0.29 -19.06
N GLN A 179 -3.33 0.44 -18.01
CA GLN A 179 -2.23 0.00 -17.14
C GLN A 179 -2.60 -1.28 -16.39
N LEU A 180 -3.82 -1.35 -15.86
CA LEU A 180 -4.32 -2.55 -15.18
C LEU A 180 -4.37 -3.76 -16.11
N ILE A 181 -4.80 -3.57 -17.38
CA ILE A 181 -4.75 -4.60 -18.42
C ILE A 181 -3.30 -5.07 -18.64
N GLU A 182 -2.35 -4.12 -18.69
CA GLU A 182 -0.93 -4.45 -18.89
C GLU A 182 -0.35 -5.28 -17.73
N TYR A 183 -0.61 -4.89 -16.47
CA TYR A 183 -0.24 -5.70 -15.30
C TYR A 183 -0.76 -7.14 -15.41
N ARG A 184 -2.02 -7.30 -15.85
CA ARG A 184 -2.69 -8.60 -15.94
C ARG A 184 -2.20 -9.50 -17.07
N LYS A 185 -1.47 -9.00 -18.07
CA LYS A 185 -0.82 -9.84 -19.08
C LYS A 185 0.28 -10.71 -18.45
N THR A 186 0.94 -10.23 -17.39
CA THR A 186 2.04 -10.93 -16.74
C THR A 186 1.56 -11.78 -15.56
N GLY A 187 0.50 -11.36 -14.84
CA GLY A 187 0.01 -12.12 -13.69
C GLY A 187 -1.33 -11.62 -13.13
N ILE A 188 -1.75 -12.22 -12.04
CA ILE A 188 -3.00 -11.89 -11.35
C ILE A 188 -2.81 -10.65 -10.50
N VAL A 189 -3.68 -9.65 -10.68
CA VAL A 189 -3.86 -8.51 -9.78
C VAL A 189 -5.07 -8.79 -8.91
N ASP A 190 -4.89 -8.82 -7.58
CA ASP A 190 -5.92 -9.15 -6.61
C ASP A 190 -6.75 -7.93 -6.20
N SER A 191 -6.15 -6.73 -6.18
CA SER A 191 -6.85 -5.49 -5.81
C SER A 191 -6.37 -4.28 -6.60
N ASP A 192 -7.25 -3.28 -6.65
CA ASP A 192 -6.93 -1.92 -7.12
C ASP A 192 -7.44 -0.93 -6.09
N GLN A 193 -6.57 -0.01 -5.63
CA GLN A 193 -6.89 0.99 -4.63
C GLN A 193 -6.96 2.38 -5.25
N GLU A 194 -8.16 2.97 -5.27
CA GLU A 194 -8.43 4.21 -5.97
C GLU A 194 -9.12 5.25 -5.10
N LYS A 195 -8.94 6.50 -5.53
CA LYS A 195 -9.70 7.60 -4.94
C LYS A 195 -11.16 7.49 -5.37
N PHE A 196 -12.05 7.27 -4.39
CA PHE A 196 -13.47 7.19 -4.61
C PHE A 196 -14.26 7.82 -3.46
N GLY A 197 -15.33 8.52 -3.76
CA GLY A 197 -16.19 9.12 -2.74
C GLY A 197 -17.40 9.80 -3.35
N MET A 198 -18.22 10.41 -2.52
CA MET A 198 -19.48 11.06 -2.95
C MET A 198 -19.25 12.19 -3.99
N LEU A 199 -18.08 12.85 -3.93
CA LEU A 199 -17.73 13.96 -4.81
C LEU A 199 -16.71 13.57 -5.89
N ASP A 200 -16.10 12.38 -5.81
CA ASP A 200 -15.16 11.87 -6.79
C ASP A 200 -15.60 10.46 -7.20
N ARG A 201 -16.17 10.37 -8.40
CA ARG A 201 -16.83 9.17 -8.90
C ARG A 201 -16.30 8.72 -10.27
N GLN A 202 -15.12 9.24 -10.67
CA GLN A 202 -14.58 9.02 -12.02
C GLN A 202 -14.36 7.54 -12.35
N ILE A 203 -13.97 6.72 -11.35
CA ILE A 203 -13.73 5.28 -11.55
C ILE A 203 -14.98 4.50 -11.97
N GLU A 204 -16.19 5.04 -11.74
CA GLU A 204 -17.45 4.35 -12.08
C GLU A 204 -17.66 4.20 -13.59
N ALA A 205 -17.01 5.04 -14.41
CA ALA A 205 -17.18 5.02 -15.85
C ALA A 205 -16.58 3.75 -16.49
N GLU A 206 -15.37 3.37 -16.10
CA GLU A 206 -14.61 2.29 -16.74
C GLU A 206 -13.91 1.37 -15.74
N LEU A 207 -13.17 1.92 -14.79
CA LEU A 207 -12.27 1.14 -13.93
C LEU A 207 -13.05 0.21 -12.97
N LEU A 208 -14.08 0.73 -12.31
CA LEU A 208 -14.91 -0.07 -11.40
C LEU A 208 -15.66 -1.21 -12.12
N PRO A 209 -16.31 -1.00 -13.29
CA PRO A 209 -16.85 -2.07 -14.11
C PRO A 209 -15.79 -3.11 -14.49
N TYR A 210 -14.62 -2.66 -14.97
CA TYR A 210 -13.53 -3.56 -15.35
C TYR A 210 -13.06 -4.42 -14.17
N CYS A 211 -12.84 -3.83 -13.00
CA CYS A 211 -12.43 -4.56 -11.79
C CYS A 211 -13.48 -5.60 -11.39
N ARG A 212 -14.76 -5.24 -11.44
CA ARG A 212 -15.87 -6.14 -11.11
C ARG A 212 -15.92 -7.36 -12.05
N GLU A 213 -15.79 -7.14 -13.35
CA GLU A 213 -15.83 -8.20 -14.38
C GLU A 213 -14.62 -9.14 -14.26
N ASN A 214 -13.51 -8.66 -13.75
CA ASN A 214 -12.25 -9.38 -13.67
C ASN A 214 -11.89 -9.89 -12.28
N ASN A 215 -12.84 -9.85 -11.32
CA ASN A 215 -12.66 -10.29 -9.94
C ASN A 215 -11.46 -9.62 -9.25
N ILE A 216 -11.32 -8.30 -9.44
CA ILE A 216 -10.32 -7.46 -8.75
C ILE A 216 -11.05 -6.70 -7.65
N ALA A 217 -10.57 -6.80 -6.42
CA ALA A 217 -11.17 -6.07 -5.29
C ALA A 217 -10.86 -4.58 -5.42
N MET A 218 -11.88 -3.74 -5.31
CA MET A 218 -11.71 -2.29 -5.22
C MET A 218 -11.59 -1.87 -3.75
N LEU A 219 -10.53 -1.09 -3.44
CA LEU A 219 -10.22 -0.58 -2.11
C LEU A 219 -10.31 0.94 -2.07
#